data_3a8ed07a8e63f478886b4c50a1a18a2e
#
_entry.id   3a8ed07a8e63f478886b4c50a1a18a2e
#
_cell.length_a   1.000
_cell.length_b   1.000
_cell.length_c   1.000
_cell.angle_alpha   90.00
_cell.angle_beta   90.00
_cell.angle_gamma   90.00
#
_symmetry.space_group_name_H-M   'P 1'
#
loop_
_entity.id
_entity.type
_entity.pdbx_description
1 polymer ?
#
loop_
_entity_poly.entity_id
_entity_poly.type
_entity_poly.pdbx_seq_one_letter_code
_entity_poly.pdbx_strand_id
1 'polypeptide(L)'
;MKVAIFGAGTMGSGIAQVFAAKGHTALMYASSVASAQKHKDKLAASLAKKVAKGKMDQAAADDIMSRILVEEMDAAADADLVIECVAENMAVKKELLAKLDAMCKDETIFATNTSSLSITEMAQGLKHNLIGMHFF
;
A
#
# COMPACT_ATOMS: atom_id res chain seq x y z
N MET A 1 -0.27 0.56 13.34
CA MET A 1 0.40 -0.55 12.65
C MET A 1 1.13 -0.04 11.41
N LYS A 2 1.96 -0.88 10.84
CA LYS A 2 2.72 -0.57 9.63
C LYS A 2 2.12 -1.33 8.45
N VAL A 3 1.70 -0.60 7.42
CA VAL A 3 1.02 -1.14 6.24
C VAL A 3 1.90 -0.90 5.01
N ALA A 4 2.21 -1.96 4.28
CA ALA A 4 2.97 -1.86 3.03
C ALA A 4 1.99 -2.01 1.86
N ILE A 5 1.94 -1.01 0.99
CA ILE A 5 1.00 -0.93 -0.12
C ILE A 5 1.78 -1.01 -1.43
N PHE A 6 1.55 -2.05 -2.19
CA PHE A 6 2.22 -2.30 -3.46
C PHE A 6 1.29 -1.94 -4.62
N GLY A 7 1.70 -0.97 -5.41
CA GLY A 7 0.91 -0.39 -6.48
C GLY A 7 0.44 1.02 -6.12
N ALA A 8 1.34 2.00 -6.17
CA ALA A 8 1.11 3.36 -5.67
C ALA A 8 0.31 4.26 -6.61
N GLY A 9 -0.41 3.72 -7.61
CA GLY A 9 -1.29 4.49 -8.47
C GLY A 9 -2.44 5.13 -7.69
N THR A 10 -3.49 5.54 -8.39
CA THR A 10 -4.63 6.24 -7.78
C THR A 10 -5.22 5.45 -6.60
N MET A 11 -5.42 4.14 -6.77
CA MET A 11 -5.98 3.31 -5.71
C MET A 11 -5.03 3.13 -4.54
N GLY A 12 -3.77 2.79 -4.80
CA GLY A 12 -2.76 2.61 -3.75
C GLY A 12 -2.52 3.88 -2.95
N SER A 13 -2.50 5.03 -3.61
CA SER A 13 -2.38 6.33 -2.94
C SER A 13 -3.59 6.62 -2.05
N GLY A 14 -4.79 6.29 -2.53
CA GLY A 14 -6.02 6.45 -1.73
C GLY A 14 -6.02 5.56 -0.49
N ILE A 15 -5.56 4.32 -0.63
CA ILE A 15 -5.45 3.39 0.50
C ILE A 15 -4.43 3.91 1.52
N ALA A 16 -3.27 4.37 1.04
CA ALA A 16 -2.24 4.95 1.92
C ALA A 16 -2.79 6.14 2.72
N GLN A 17 -3.54 7.00 2.07
CA GLN A 17 -4.18 8.15 2.73
C GLN A 17 -5.14 7.70 3.83
N VAL A 18 -5.96 6.69 3.58
CA VAL A 18 -6.93 6.19 4.57
C VAL A 18 -6.21 5.67 5.81
N PHE A 19 -5.18 4.84 5.64
CA PHE A 19 -4.44 4.31 6.78
C PHE A 19 -3.68 5.41 7.53
N ALA A 20 -3.04 6.32 6.82
CA ALA A 20 -2.33 7.43 7.44
C ALA A 20 -3.26 8.35 8.24
N ALA A 21 -4.46 8.61 7.71
CA ALA A 21 -5.48 9.41 8.40
C ALA A 21 -5.96 8.77 9.71
N LYS A 22 -5.84 7.45 9.81
CA LYS A 22 -6.21 6.69 11.02
C LYS A 22 -5.02 6.49 11.98
N GLY A 23 -3.87 7.11 11.71
CA GLY A 23 -2.72 7.07 12.58
C GLY A 23 -1.75 5.92 12.32
N HIS A 24 -1.90 5.20 11.21
CA HIS A 24 -1.00 4.11 10.83
C HIS A 24 0.12 4.61 9.92
N THR A 25 1.25 3.91 9.92
CA THR A 25 2.34 4.16 8.99
C THR A 25 2.06 3.42 7.69
N ALA A 26 2.09 4.14 6.56
CA ALA A 26 1.87 3.57 5.24
C ALA A 26 3.14 3.66 4.40
N LEU A 27 3.63 2.50 3.94
CA LEU A 27 4.72 2.43 2.97
C LEU A 27 4.11 2.32 1.58
N MET A 28 4.49 3.21 0.67
CA MET A 28 4.02 3.19 -0.72
C MET A 28 5.10 2.62 -1.63
N TYR A 29 4.73 1.60 -2.38
CA TYR A 29 5.61 0.97 -3.36
C TYR A 29 5.04 1.07 -4.77
N ALA A 30 5.91 1.33 -5.72
CA ALA A 30 5.59 1.34 -7.14
C ALA A 30 6.68 0.54 -7.89
N SER A 31 6.82 0.75 -9.19
CA SER A 31 7.85 0.08 -9.98
C SER A 31 9.27 0.48 -9.56
N SER A 32 9.42 1.65 -8.94
CA SER A 32 10.68 2.15 -8.39
C SER A 32 10.41 3.13 -7.25
N VAL A 33 11.42 3.42 -6.45
CA VAL A 33 11.34 4.44 -5.39
C VAL A 33 11.00 5.80 -6.00
N ALA A 34 11.60 6.15 -7.13
CA ALA A 34 11.32 7.41 -7.82
C ALA A 34 9.86 7.51 -8.26
N SER A 35 9.29 6.42 -8.77
CA SER A 35 7.88 6.37 -9.17
C SER A 35 6.96 6.50 -7.96
N ALA A 36 7.26 5.81 -6.87
CA ALA A 36 6.50 5.90 -5.63
C ALA A 36 6.55 7.33 -5.06
N GLN A 37 7.70 7.98 -5.12
CA GLN A 37 7.85 9.37 -4.67
C GLN A 37 6.98 10.32 -5.48
N LYS A 38 6.88 10.11 -6.81
CA LYS A 38 5.99 10.92 -7.66
C LYS A 38 4.52 10.79 -7.22
N HIS A 39 4.08 9.58 -6.89
CA HIS A 39 2.72 9.37 -6.41
C HIS A 39 2.49 10.01 -5.04
N LYS A 40 3.48 9.96 -4.17
CA LYS A 40 3.42 10.65 -2.88
C LYS A 40 3.31 12.17 -3.09
N ASP A 41 4.10 12.73 -3.99
CA ASP A 41 4.08 14.17 -4.31
C ASP A 41 2.71 14.60 -4.86
N LYS A 42 2.10 13.77 -5.72
CA LYS A 42 0.74 14.04 -6.22
C LYS A 42 -0.29 14.02 -5.10
N LEU A 43 -0.16 13.12 -4.15
CA LEU A 43 -1.04 13.05 -2.99
C LEU A 43 -0.88 14.32 -2.14
N ALA A 44 0.35 14.75 -1.90
CA ALA A 44 0.62 15.98 -1.15
C ALA A 44 -0.03 17.19 -1.83
N ALA A 45 0.07 17.29 -3.16
CA ALA A 45 -0.58 18.36 -3.92
C ALA A 45 -2.11 18.31 -3.81
N SER A 46 -2.68 17.11 -3.83
CA SER A 46 -4.12 16.91 -3.67
C SER A 46 -4.60 17.39 -2.29
N LEU A 47 -3.86 17.04 -1.24
CA LEU A 47 -4.20 17.49 0.13
C LEU A 47 -4.04 19.00 0.27
N ALA A 48 -3.01 19.59 -0.34
CA ALA A 48 -2.83 21.03 -0.34
C ALA A 48 -4.01 21.76 -0.96
N LYS A 49 -4.58 21.22 -2.05
CA LYS A 49 -5.80 21.77 -2.66
C LYS A 49 -6.99 21.72 -1.72
N LYS A 50 -7.15 20.63 -0.97
CA LYS A 50 -8.23 20.51 0.01
C LYS A 50 -8.07 21.52 1.14
N VAL A 51 -6.85 21.77 1.60
CA VAL A 51 -6.56 22.78 2.61
C VAL A 51 -6.92 24.18 2.07
N ALA A 52 -6.50 24.49 0.84
CA ALA A 52 -6.80 25.76 0.20
C ALA A 52 -8.29 26.02 0.04
N LYS A 53 -9.09 24.97 -0.15
CA LYS A 53 -10.55 25.05 -0.28
C LYS A 53 -11.30 25.00 1.06
N GLY A 54 -10.57 24.97 2.17
CA GLY A 54 -11.17 24.89 3.49
C GLY A 54 -11.82 23.54 3.84
N LYS A 55 -11.49 22.48 3.08
CA LYS A 55 -12.04 21.13 3.29
C LYS A 55 -11.22 20.29 4.27
N MET A 56 -10.00 20.73 4.62
CA MET A 56 -9.08 20.04 5.50
C MET A 56 -8.20 21.05 6.20
N ASP A 57 -7.84 20.79 7.45
CA ASP A 57 -6.90 21.60 8.19
C ASP A 57 -5.47 21.29 7.74
N GLN A 58 -4.59 22.29 7.72
CA GLN A 58 -3.18 22.11 7.36
C GLN A 58 -2.50 21.10 8.28
N ALA A 59 -2.78 21.14 9.58
CA ALA A 59 -2.23 20.19 10.54
C ALA A 59 -2.61 18.75 10.23
N ALA A 60 -3.86 18.52 9.79
CA ALA A 60 -4.33 17.19 9.40
C ALA A 60 -3.61 16.70 8.14
N ALA A 61 -3.43 17.56 7.15
CA ALA A 61 -2.70 17.24 5.92
C ALA A 61 -1.24 16.90 6.22
N ASP A 62 -0.59 17.67 7.07
CA ASP A 62 0.81 17.44 7.46
C ASP A 62 0.95 16.12 8.22
N ASP A 63 0.03 15.80 9.11
CA ASP A 63 0.03 14.53 9.85
C ASP A 63 -0.08 13.34 8.90
N ILE A 64 -1.03 13.39 7.96
CA ILE A 64 -1.21 12.33 6.97
C ILE A 64 0.09 12.11 6.17
N MET A 65 0.67 13.18 5.65
CA MET A 65 1.89 13.07 4.84
C MET A 65 3.09 12.59 5.64
N SER A 66 3.17 12.91 6.93
CA SER A 66 4.26 12.44 7.79
C SER A 66 4.23 10.93 8.03
N ARG A 67 3.07 10.30 7.85
CA ARG A 67 2.88 8.86 8.05
C ARG A 67 3.01 8.04 6.77
N ILE A 68 3.11 8.69 5.62
CA ILE A 68 3.30 8.04 4.33
C ILE A 68 4.77 8.08 3.96
N LEU A 69 5.39 6.89 3.83
CA LEU A 69 6.81 6.75 3.58
C LEU A 69 7.06 6.05 2.24
N VAL A 70 8.14 6.45 1.58
CA VAL A 70 8.63 5.80 0.37
C VAL A 70 10.02 5.25 0.67
N GLU A 71 10.15 3.93 0.68
CA GLU A 71 11.38 3.23 1.04
C GLU A 71 11.62 2.04 0.13
N GLU A 72 12.76 1.37 0.30
CA GLU A 72 13.06 0.14 -0.42
C GLU A 72 12.21 -1.03 0.09
N MET A 73 12.12 -2.10 -0.71
CA MET A 73 11.24 -3.23 -0.41
C MET A 73 11.54 -3.89 0.93
N ASP A 74 12.79 -3.93 1.37
CA ASP A 74 13.18 -4.56 2.63
C ASP A 74 12.52 -3.90 3.85
N ALA A 75 12.09 -2.64 3.74
CA ALA A 75 11.35 -1.97 4.80
C ALA A 75 9.99 -2.62 5.10
N ALA A 76 9.47 -3.44 4.18
CA ALA A 76 8.20 -4.16 4.39
C ALA A 76 8.36 -5.43 5.24
N ALA A 77 9.58 -5.84 5.57
CA ALA A 77 9.82 -7.10 6.29
C ALA A 77 9.10 -7.16 7.65
N ASP A 78 8.96 -6.03 8.33
CA ASP A 78 8.27 -5.94 9.62
C ASP A 78 6.86 -5.35 9.52
N ALA A 79 6.29 -5.28 8.31
CA ALA A 79 4.94 -4.79 8.13
C ALA A 79 3.92 -5.69 8.83
N ASP A 80 2.87 -5.09 9.33
CA ASP A 80 1.74 -5.82 9.95
C ASP A 80 0.73 -6.25 8.89
N LEU A 81 0.59 -5.47 7.83
CA LEU A 81 -0.33 -5.71 6.74
C LEU A 81 0.36 -5.37 5.41
N VAL A 82 0.23 -6.26 4.45
CA VAL A 82 0.67 -6.04 3.07
C VAL A 82 -0.56 -6.00 2.19
N ILE A 83 -0.72 -4.95 1.40
CA ILE A 83 -1.84 -4.81 0.45
C ILE A 83 -1.29 -4.77 -0.97
N GLU A 84 -1.75 -5.69 -1.80
CA GLU A 84 -1.37 -5.78 -3.19
C GLU A 84 -2.44 -5.10 -4.07
N CYS A 85 -2.06 -4.08 -4.81
CA CYS A 85 -2.92 -3.35 -5.76
C CYS A 85 -2.20 -3.14 -7.09
N VAL A 86 -1.26 -4.00 -7.43
CA VAL A 86 -0.52 -3.87 -8.69
C VAL A 86 -1.41 -4.20 -9.89
N ALA A 87 -0.94 -3.86 -11.09
CA ALA A 87 -1.67 -4.11 -12.33
C ALA A 87 -2.12 -5.57 -12.44
N GLU A 88 -3.25 -5.79 -13.13
CA GLU A 88 -3.85 -7.12 -13.31
C GLU A 88 -2.98 -8.04 -14.17
N ASN A 89 -1.90 -8.54 -13.59
CA ASN A 89 -1.01 -9.52 -14.20
C ASN A 89 -0.69 -10.58 -13.14
N MET A 90 -1.23 -11.78 -13.32
CA MET A 90 -1.09 -12.86 -12.35
C MET A 90 0.37 -13.24 -12.08
N ALA A 91 1.21 -13.27 -13.10
CA ALA A 91 2.63 -13.60 -12.94
C ALA A 91 3.34 -12.57 -12.06
N VAL A 92 3.09 -11.28 -12.27
CA VAL A 92 3.67 -10.19 -11.47
C VAL A 92 3.20 -10.27 -10.02
N LYS A 93 1.90 -10.50 -9.82
CA LYS A 93 1.32 -10.63 -8.47
C LYS A 93 1.92 -11.80 -7.70
N LYS A 94 2.01 -12.97 -8.34
CA LYS A 94 2.59 -14.18 -7.73
C LYS A 94 4.05 -13.98 -7.37
N GLU A 95 4.84 -13.38 -8.26
CA GLU A 95 6.24 -13.11 -8.00
C GLU A 95 6.43 -12.17 -6.81
N LEU A 96 5.65 -11.09 -6.76
CA LEU A 96 5.68 -10.14 -5.67
C LEU A 96 5.33 -10.81 -4.34
N LEU A 97 4.22 -11.55 -4.31
CA LEU A 97 3.76 -12.22 -3.08
C LEU A 97 4.75 -13.27 -2.61
N ALA A 98 5.38 -14.01 -3.53
CA ALA A 98 6.39 -15.00 -3.17
C ALA A 98 7.61 -14.34 -2.50
N LYS A 99 8.07 -13.21 -3.01
CA LYS A 99 9.17 -12.46 -2.40
C LYS A 99 8.80 -11.97 -1.00
N LEU A 100 7.61 -11.41 -0.85
CA LEU A 100 7.14 -10.90 0.43
C LEU A 100 6.89 -12.03 1.43
N ASP A 101 6.39 -13.17 0.97
CA ASP A 101 6.16 -14.35 1.80
C ASP A 101 7.46 -14.86 2.44
N ALA A 102 8.56 -14.80 1.69
CA ALA A 102 9.87 -15.20 2.19
C ALA A 102 10.50 -14.16 3.13
N MET A 103 10.12 -12.89 2.99
CA MET A 103 10.77 -11.77 3.67
C MET A 103 10.01 -11.30 4.91
N CYS A 104 8.68 -11.29 4.85
CA CYS A 104 7.85 -10.73 5.92
C CYS A 104 7.79 -11.66 7.14
N LYS A 105 7.61 -11.06 8.32
CA LYS A 105 7.40 -11.81 9.56
C LYS A 105 6.14 -12.69 9.46
N ASP A 106 6.09 -13.76 10.25
CA ASP A 106 5.00 -14.74 10.17
C ASP A 106 3.62 -14.14 10.47
N GLU A 107 3.56 -13.10 11.30
CA GLU A 107 2.32 -12.45 11.71
C GLU A 107 1.75 -11.51 10.65
N THR A 108 2.49 -11.20 9.61
CA THR A 108 2.03 -10.28 8.56
C THR A 108 0.81 -10.84 7.85
N ILE A 109 -0.23 -10.01 7.73
CA ILE A 109 -1.44 -10.36 6.98
C ILE A 109 -1.26 -9.88 5.54
N PHE A 110 -1.51 -10.75 4.57
CA PHE A 110 -1.46 -10.40 3.16
C PHE A 110 -2.86 -10.20 2.62
N ALA A 111 -3.07 -9.09 1.92
CA ALA A 111 -4.34 -8.75 1.31
C ALA A 111 -4.14 -8.37 -0.15
N THR A 112 -5.14 -8.65 -0.96
CA THR A 112 -5.14 -8.27 -2.38
C THR A 112 -6.45 -7.58 -2.73
N ASN A 113 -6.38 -6.62 -3.65
CA ASN A 113 -7.55 -5.92 -4.19
C ASN A 113 -8.11 -6.62 -5.44
N THR A 114 -7.73 -7.85 -5.69
CA THR A 114 -8.21 -8.61 -6.84
C THR A 114 -9.50 -9.36 -6.53
N SER A 115 -10.12 -9.94 -7.57
CA SER A 115 -11.34 -10.74 -7.41
C SER A 115 -11.10 -12.06 -6.69
N SER A 116 -12.14 -12.62 -6.07
CA SER A 116 -12.07 -13.87 -5.32
C SER A 116 -11.57 -15.06 -6.15
N LEU A 117 -11.86 -15.08 -7.45
CA LEU A 117 -11.42 -16.16 -8.34
C LEU A 117 -9.89 -16.24 -8.45
N SER A 118 -9.20 -15.12 -8.39
CA SER A 118 -7.75 -15.06 -8.49
C SER A 118 -7.05 -15.28 -7.14
N ILE A 119 -7.74 -15.08 -6.02
CA ILE A 119 -7.13 -15.15 -4.68
C ILE A 119 -6.61 -16.57 -4.41
N THR A 120 -7.39 -17.59 -4.67
CA THR A 120 -6.99 -18.99 -4.46
C THR A 120 -5.72 -19.33 -5.24
N GLU A 121 -5.65 -18.89 -6.50
CA GLU A 121 -4.47 -19.14 -7.34
C GLU A 121 -3.25 -18.39 -6.80
N MET A 122 -3.42 -17.14 -6.40
CA MET A 122 -2.35 -16.31 -5.84
C MET A 122 -1.82 -16.87 -4.52
N ALA A 123 -2.69 -17.49 -3.72
CA ALA A 123 -2.33 -18.01 -2.40
C ALA A 123 -1.56 -19.33 -2.47
N GLN A 124 -1.53 -20.00 -3.62
CA GLN A 124 -0.84 -21.27 -3.75
C GLN A 124 0.67 -21.14 -3.45
N GLY A 125 1.16 -21.99 -2.55
CA GLY A 125 2.57 -22.00 -2.19
C GLY A 125 2.97 -20.94 -1.16
N LEU A 126 2.07 -20.06 -0.74
CA LEU A 126 2.37 -19.06 0.28
C LEU A 126 2.18 -19.65 1.68
N LYS A 127 3.09 -19.32 2.60
CA LYS A 127 2.94 -19.66 4.02
C LYS A 127 2.00 -18.69 4.74
N HIS A 128 1.91 -17.43 4.26
CA HIS A 128 0.98 -16.44 4.79
C HIS A 128 -0.41 -16.63 4.19
N ASN A 129 -1.43 -16.33 4.97
CA ASN A 129 -2.80 -16.30 4.48
C ASN A 129 -3.01 -15.07 3.61
N LEU A 130 -3.70 -15.25 2.49
CA LEU A 130 -4.05 -14.17 1.59
C LEU A 130 -5.56 -13.94 1.64
N ILE A 131 -5.97 -12.71 1.93
CA ILE A 131 -7.38 -12.32 1.97
C ILE A 131 -7.69 -11.30 0.89
N GLY A 132 -8.96 -11.26 0.48
CA GLY A 132 -9.44 -10.23 -0.44
C GLY A 132 -9.90 -9.00 0.33
N MET A 133 -9.46 -7.81 -0.12
CA MET A 133 -9.91 -6.53 0.43
C MET A 133 -10.33 -5.62 -0.72
N HIS A 134 -11.61 -5.29 -0.77
CA HIS A 134 -12.15 -4.39 -1.78
C HIS A 134 -12.35 -3.01 -1.15
N PHE A 135 -11.68 -2.01 -1.71
CA PHE A 135 -11.78 -0.64 -1.24
C PHE A 135 -12.81 0.18 -2.02
N PHE A 136 -13.29 -0.36 -3.13
CA PHE A 136 -14.31 0.28 -3.98
C PHE A 136 -15.25 -0.73 -4.60
#